data_10b977df9a9f8182b0bde7d79e02519b
#
_entry.id   10b977df9a9f8182b0bde7d79e02519b
#
_cell.length_a   1.000
_cell.length_b   1.000
_cell.length_c   1.000
_cell.angle_alpha   90.00
_cell.angle_beta   90.00
_cell.angle_gamma   90.00
#
_symmetry.space_group_name_H-M   'P 1'
#
loop_
_entity.id
_entity.type
_entity.pdbx_description
1 polymer ?
#
loop_
_entity_poly.entity_id
_entity_poly.type
_entity_poly.pdbx_seq_one_letter_code
_entity_poly.pdbx_strand_id
1 'polypeptide(L)'
;MDSVRLAEIKGGKIVAVEGAETKFVLIIERLGKAVPQRITSAKQLARIMAAKARLMADVIEKALLQDDSDSNLKGQMEAFKDILIHDITPKEFADVYAQTIVYGMFAARLHDTTPDTFSRHEAATLIPKTNPFLRQLFQTVA
;
A
#
# COMPACT_ATOMS: atom_id res chain seq x y z
N MET A 1 9.17 -0.12 -15.24
CA MET A 1 7.74 -0.43 -15.02
C MET A 1 7.05 -0.26 -16.36
N ASP A 2 6.58 -1.34 -16.95
CA ASP A 2 5.92 -1.27 -18.26
C ASP A 2 4.52 -0.68 -18.08
N SER A 3 4.27 0.47 -18.71
CA SER A 3 2.95 1.11 -18.72
C SER A 3 2.37 1.06 -20.13
N VAL A 4 1.06 0.83 -20.23
CA VAL A 4 0.32 0.86 -21.50
C VAL A 4 -0.73 1.94 -21.44
N ARG A 5 -0.68 2.84 -22.41
CA ARG A 5 -1.76 3.82 -22.62
C ARG A 5 -2.83 3.15 -23.48
N LEU A 6 -4.02 2.91 -22.91
CA LEU A 6 -5.14 2.25 -23.60
C LEU A 6 -5.97 3.21 -24.46
N ALA A 7 -6.07 4.48 -24.05
CA ALA A 7 -6.82 5.51 -24.73
C ALA A 7 -6.17 6.89 -24.58
N GLU A 8 -6.48 7.80 -25.49
CA GLU A 8 -6.08 9.20 -25.46
C GLU A 8 -7.28 10.12 -25.79
N ILE A 9 -7.20 11.37 -25.36
CA ILE A 9 -8.23 12.36 -25.67
C ILE A 9 -7.77 13.15 -26.91
N LYS A 10 -8.53 13.05 -28.00
CA LYS A 10 -8.34 13.84 -29.22
C LYS A 10 -9.61 14.62 -29.54
N GLY A 11 -9.51 15.93 -29.60
CA GLY A 11 -10.67 16.79 -29.92
C GLY A 11 -11.85 16.64 -28.96
N GLY A 12 -11.59 16.41 -27.66
CA GLY A 12 -12.62 16.21 -26.63
C GLY A 12 -13.29 14.82 -26.64
N LYS A 13 -12.82 13.88 -27.46
CA LYS A 13 -13.31 12.50 -27.51
C LYS A 13 -12.23 11.52 -27.06
N ILE A 14 -12.66 10.46 -26.37
CA ILE A 14 -11.78 9.36 -25.99
C ILE A 14 -11.59 8.47 -27.21
N VAL A 15 -10.33 8.31 -27.64
CA VAL A 15 -9.95 7.47 -28.78
C VAL A 15 -9.02 6.37 -28.30
N ALA A 16 -9.30 5.12 -28.68
CA ALA A 16 -8.44 3.99 -28.37
C ALA A 16 -7.06 4.13 -29.06
N VAL A 17 -6.01 3.78 -28.35
CA VAL A 17 -4.65 3.76 -28.91
C VAL A 17 -4.47 2.46 -29.71
N GLU A 18 -4.10 2.58 -30.98
CA GLU A 18 -3.90 1.44 -31.86
C GLU A 18 -2.84 0.48 -31.29
N GLY A 19 -3.15 -0.81 -31.29
CA GLY A 19 -2.28 -1.86 -30.73
C GLY A 19 -2.17 -1.89 -29.20
N ALA A 20 -2.94 -1.07 -28.49
CA ALA A 20 -2.93 -1.06 -27.01
C ALA A 20 -3.50 -2.37 -26.44
N GLU A 21 -4.50 -2.96 -27.10
CA GLU A 21 -5.08 -4.24 -26.68
C GLU A 21 -4.05 -5.37 -26.70
N THR A 22 -3.27 -5.48 -27.78
CA THR A 22 -2.21 -6.48 -27.90
C THR A 22 -1.14 -6.31 -26.83
N LYS A 23 -0.73 -5.06 -26.54
CA LYS A 23 0.23 -4.77 -25.48
C LYS A 23 -0.35 -5.09 -24.09
N PHE A 24 -1.62 -4.79 -23.86
CA PHE A 24 -2.30 -5.13 -22.63
C PHE A 24 -2.38 -6.64 -22.40
N VAL A 25 -2.78 -7.40 -23.41
CA VAL A 25 -2.82 -8.88 -23.36
C VAL A 25 -1.43 -9.44 -23.03
N LEU A 26 -0.37 -8.95 -23.69
CA LEU A 26 1.01 -9.36 -23.40
C LEU A 26 1.44 -9.07 -21.96
N ILE A 27 1.01 -7.94 -21.37
CA ILE A 27 1.28 -7.62 -19.96
C ILE A 27 0.52 -8.58 -19.05
N ILE A 28 -0.75 -8.84 -19.31
CA ILE A 28 -1.56 -9.80 -18.53
C ILE A 28 -0.97 -11.22 -18.61
N GLU A 29 -0.55 -11.67 -19.79
CA GLU A 29 0.12 -12.97 -19.94
C GLU A 29 1.45 -13.04 -19.16
N ARG A 30 2.24 -11.96 -19.19
CA ARG A 30 3.48 -11.87 -18.40
C ARG A 30 3.19 -11.91 -16.90
N LEU A 31 2.15 -11.21 -16.43
CA LEU A 31 1.72 -11.23 -15.03
C LEU A 31 1.24 -12.64 -14.62
N GLY A 32 0.47 -13.31 -15.49
CA GLY A 32 0.00 -14.68 -15.24
C GLY A 32 1.13 -15.74 -15.25
N LYS A 33 2.23 -15.45 -15.92
CA LYS A 33 3.44 -16.32 -15.97
C LYS A 33 4.51 -15.88 -14.94
N ALA A 34 4.26 -14.83 -14.17
CA ALA A 34 5.19 -14.37 -13.15
C ALA A 34 5.35 -15.44 -12.07
N VAL A 35 6.50 -16.09 -12.08
CA VAL A 35 6.87 -17.04 -11.01
C VAL A 35 7.01 -16.23 -9.71
N PRO A 36 6.40 -16.68 -8.60
CA PRO A 36 6.58 -16.01 -7.32
C PRO A 36 8.06 -15.86 -7.00
N GLN A 37 8.52 -14.64 -6.77
CA GLN A 37 9.91 -14.40 -6.41
C GLN A 37 10.20 -15.05 -5.06
N ARG A 38 11.03 -16.10 -5.07
CA ARG A 38 11.49 -16.72 -3.83
C ARG A 38 12.44 -15.75 -3.12
N ILE A 39 12.03 -15.30 -1.93
CA ILE A 39 12.87 -14.44 -1.09
C ILE A 39 13.90 -15.32 -0.40
N THR A 40 15.18 -15.11 -0.73
CA THR A 40 16.29 -15.94 -0.23
C THR A 40 17.19 -15.21 0.76
N SER A 41 17.00 -13.91 0.98
CA SER A 41 17.82 -13.14 1.91
C SER A 41 17.03 -12.03 2.59
N ALA A 42 17.42 -11.68 3.82
CA ALA A 42 16.87 -10.55 4.57
C ALA A 42 17.04 -9.23 3.82
N LYS A 43 18.15 -9.05 3.09
CA LYS A 43 18.39 -7.85 2.27
C LYS A 43 17.39 -7.72 1.12
N GLN A 44 17.05 -8.84 0.47
CA GLN A 44 16.05 -8.86 -0.59
C GLN A 44 14.65 -8.56 -0.02
N LEU A 45 14.28 -9.16 1.11
CA LEU A 45 13.04 -8.88 1.82
C LEU A 45 12.93 -7.39 2.18
N ALA A 46 13.95 -6.82 2.80
CA ALA A 46 13.97 -5.41 3.19
C ALA A 46 13.79 -4.48 1.99
N ARG A 47 14.41 -4.78 0.84
CA ARG A 47 14.22 -4.00 -0.41
C ARG A 47 12.78 -4.06 -0.91
N ILE A 48 12.17 -5.24 -0.89
CA ILE A 48 10.78 -5.41 -1.33
C ILE A 48 9.82 -4.66 -0.40
N MET A 49 10.02 -4.79 0.92
CA MET A 49 9.22 -4.07 1.92
C MET A 49 9.35 -2.56 1.76
N ALA A 50 10.58 -2.05 1.63
CA ALA A 50 10.83 -0.63 1.44
C ALA A 50 10.18 -0.08 0.14
N ALA A 51 10.22 -0.85 -0.96
CA ALA A 51 9.55 -0.46 -2.21
C ALA A 51 8.03 -0.38 -2.05
N LYS A 52 7.43 -1.34 -1.33
CA LYS A 52 5.99 -1.33 -1.03
C LYS A 52 5.59 -0.18 -0.10
N ALA A 53 6.39 0.09 0.94
CA ALA A 53 6.15 1.21 1.86
C ALA A 53 6.18 2.55 1.12
N ARG A 54 7.17 2.78 0.24
CA ARG A 54 7.23 4.01 -0.58
C ARG A 54 6.02 4.16 -1.49
N LEU A 55 5.63 3.09 -2.18
CA LEU A 55 4.45 3.13 -3.05
C LEU A 55 3.18 3.48 -2.24
N MET A 56 3.02 2.90 -1.06
CA MET A 56 1.89 3.23 -0.18
C MET A 56 1.96 4.68 0.31
N ALA A 57 3.13 5.16 0.72
CA ALA A 57 3.33 6.53 1.17
C ALA A 57 2.95 7.54 0.06
N ASP A 58 3.40 7.32 -1.18
CA ASP A 58 3.05 8.17 -2.32
C ASP A 58 1.53 8.22 -2.58
N VAL A 59 0.83 7.11 -2.42
CA VAL A 59 -0.63 7.04 -2.59
C VAL A 59 -1.34 7.76 -1.45
N ILE A 60 -0.91 7.54 -0.20
CA ILE A 60 -1.47 8.16 1.00
C ILE A 60 -1.27 9.69 0.98
N GLU A 61 -0.06 10.15 0.67
CA GLU A 61 0.24 11.58 0.55
C GLU A 61 -0.69 12.25 -0.49
N LYS A 62 -0.82 11.65 -1.67
CA LYS A 62 -1.71 12.15 -2.72
C LYS A 62 -3.18 12.18 -2.28
N ALA A 63 -3.64 11.14 -1.59
CA ALA A 63 -4.99 11.09 -1.07
C ALA A 63 -5.24 12.22 -0.05
N LEU A 64 -4.29 12.45 0.87
CA LEU A 64 -4.39 13.53 1.85
C LEU A 64 -4.42 14.93 1.21
N LEU A 65 -3.70 15.13 0.10
CA LEU A 65 -3.64 16.41 -0.61
C LEU A 65 -4.84 16.66 -1.52
N GLN A 66 -5.51 15.62 -2.01
CA GLN A 66 -6.61 15.71 -2.99
C GLN A 66 -8.00 15.64 -2.35
N ASP A 67 -8.10 15.20 -1.12
CA ASP A 67 -9.38 14.97 -0.46
C ASP A 67 -9.90 16.25 0.20
N ASP A 68 -11.01 16.78 -0.34
CA ASP A 68 -11.69 17.98 0.17
C ASP A 68 -12.64 17.70 1.36
N SER A 69 -12.78 16.45 1.79
CA SER A 69 -13.77 16.07 2.79
C SER A 69 -13.23 15.20 3.92
N ASP A 70 -14.06 14.99 4.94
CA ASP A 70 -13.90 14.16 6.14
C ASP A 70 -13.50 12.70 5.86
N SER A 71 -12.32 12.47 5.27
CA SER A 71 -11.83 11.12 5.09
C SER A 71 -11.29 10.58 6.41
N ASN A 72 -11.51 9.29 6.65
CA ASN A 72 -10.94 8.56 7.78
C ASN A 72 -9.40 8.76 7.88
N LEU A 73 -8.73 8.89 6.75
CA LEU A 73 -7.28 9.11 6.69
C LEU A 73 -6.86 10.48 7.25
N LYS A 74 -7.62 11.54 6.97
CA LYS A 74 -7.40 12.87 7.58
C LYS A 74 -7.65 12.84 9.07
N GLY A 75 -8.73 12.21 9.51
CA GLY A 75 -9.02 12.03 10.94
C GLY A 75 -7.89 11.29 11.68
N GLN A 76 -7.29 10.30 11.06
CA GLN A 76 -6.13 9.59 11.62
C GLN A 76 -4.88 10.49 11.67
N MET A 77 -4.64 11.30 10.65
CA MET A 77 -3.53 12.26 10.65
C MET A 77 -3.70 13.32 11.75
N GLU A 78 -4.91 13.86 11.93
CA GLU A 78 -5.18 14.82 13.02
C GLU A 78 -5.02 14.17 14.40
N ALA A 79 -5.54 12.97 14.62
CA ALA A 79 -5.31 12.24 15.86
C ALA A 79 -3.82 11.97 16.12
N PHE A 80 -3.04 11.75 15.07
CA PHE A 80 -1.60 11.56 15.17
C PHE A 80 -0.88 12.85 15.56
N LYS A 81 -1.31 14.00 15.01
CA LYS A 81 -0.82 15.34 15.41
C LYS A 81 -1.10 15.64 16.88
N ASP A 82 -2.31 15.37 17.31
CA ASP A 82 -2.73 15.67 18.68
C ASP A 82 -1.98 14.88 19.73
N ILE A 83 -1.62 13.63 19.44
CA ILE A 83 -1.09 12.69 20.43
C ILE A 83 0.42 12.56 20.36
N LEU A 84 1.03 12.63 19.15
CA LEU A 84 2.42 12.24 18.94
C LEU A 84 3.32 13.34 18.39
N ILE A 85 2.99 13.95 17.25
CA ILE A 85 3.84 14.91 16.55
C ILE A 85 2.98 16.06 16.02
N HIS A 86 2.93 17.17 16.75
CA HIS A 86 2.01 18.28 16.47
C HIS A 86 2.23 18.98 15.11
N ASP A 87 3.44 18.97 14.59
CA ASP A 87 3.86 19.63 13.36
C ASP A 87 4.08 18.69 12.17
N ILE A 88 3.62 17.43 12.29
CA ILE A 88 3.79 16.44 11.22
C ILE A 88 3.11 16.88 9.92
N THR A 89 3.85 16.82 8.83
CA THR A 89 3.34 17.12 7.50
C THR A 89 2.60 15.92 6.89
N PRO A 90 1.73 16.11 5.86
CA PRO A 90 1.09 14.99 5.15
C PRO A 90 2.06 13.96 4.61
N LYS A 91 3.21 14.40 4.13
CA LYS A 91 4.27 13.52 3.62
C LYS A 91 4.90 12.68 4.72
N GLU A 92 5.28 13.29 5.83
CA GLU A 92 5.87 12.58 6.97
C GLU A 92 4.87 11.61 7.60
N PHE A 93 3.61 12.01 7.72
CA PHE A 93 2.55 11.12 8.17
C PHE A 93 2.40 9.92 7.22
N ALA A 94 2.35 10.16 5.91
CA ALA A 94 2.23 9.09 4.91
C ALA A 94 3.41 8.11 4.99
N ASP A 95 4.64 8.60 5.17
CA ASP A 95 5.84 7.77 5.32
C ASP A 95 5.76 6.90 6.58
N VAL A 96 5.45 7.48 7.74
CA VAL A 96 5.34 6.77 9.01
C VAL A 96 4.21 5.73 8.95
N TYR A 97 3.06 6.14 8.43
CA TYR A 97 1.88 5.29 8.31
C TYR A 97 2.13 4.09 7.40
N ALA A 98 2.69 4.30 6.22
CA ALA A 98 3.01 3.23 5.27
C ALA A 98 4.05 2.25 5.83
N GLN A 99 5.11 2.76 6.48
CA GLN A 99 6.11 1.92 7.12
C GLN A 99 5.51 1.09 8.24
N THR A 100 4.65 1.69 9.07
CA THR A 100 3.97 1.00 10.17
C THR A 100 3.11 -0.15 9.66
N ILE A 101 2.35 0.06 8.58
CA ILE A 101 1.54 -1.01 7.97
C ILE A 101 2.44 -2.12 7.43
N VAL A 102 3.46 -1.80 6.64
CA VAL A 102 4.33 -2.81 6.01
C VAL A 102 5.06 -3.64 7.07
N TYR A 103 5.61 -3.00 8.11
CA TYR A 103 6.28 -3.72 9.19
C TYR A 103 5.31 -4.50 10.08
N GLY A 104 4.14 -3.95 10.35
CA GLY A 104 3.10 -4.64 11.11
C GLY A 104 2.60 -5.90 10.40
N MET A 105 2.37 -5.83 9.10
CA MET A 105 2.03 -7.00 8.28
C MET A 105 3.12 -8.05 8.28
N PHE A 106 4.38 -7.64 8.22
CA PHE A 106 5.52 -8.57 8.32
C PHE A 106 5.58 -9.23 9.69
N ALA A 107 5.44 -8.46 10.77
CA ALA A 107 5.44 -8.98 12.13
C ALA A 107 4.29 -9.96 12.37
N ALA A 108 3.08 -9.61 11.91
CA ALA A 108 1.92 -10.50 11.98
C ALA A 108 2.20 -11.82 11.23
N ARG A 109 2.77 -11.73 10.03
CA ARG A 109 3.14 -12.92 9.24
C ARG A 109 4.17 -13.81 9.91
N LEU A 110 5.12 -13.23 10.67
CA LEU A 110 6.10 -14.00 11.46
C LEU A 110 5.46 -14.78 12.60
N HIS A 111 4.39 -14.25 13.19
CA HIS A 111 3.67 -14.87 14.30
C HIS A 111 2.52 -15.78 13.85
N ASP A 112 2.26 -15.82 12.56
CA ASP A 112 1.21 -16.65 11.98
C ASP A 112 1.65 -18.12 11.91
N THR A 113 0.82 -19.00 12.47
CA THR A 113 1.03 -20.46 12.47
C THR A 113 0.38 -21.15 11.27
N THR A 114 -0.44 -20.42 10.49
CA THR A 114 -1.19 -20.91 9.34
C THR A 114 -0.85 -20.15 8.05
N PRO A 115 0.42 -20.21 7.59
CA PRO A 115 0.92 -19.33 6.55
C PRO A 115 0.17 -19.36 5.21
N ASP A 116 -0.49 -20.44 4.89
CA ASP A 116 -1.20 -20.61 3.62
C ASP A 116 -2.55 -19.85 3.57
N THR A 117 -3.09 -19.50 4.74
CA THR A 117 -4.38 -18.79 4.90
C THR A 117 -4.23 -17.34 5.35
N PHE A 118 -3.00 -16.84 5.48
CA PHE A 118 -2.72 -15.51 5.99
C PHE A 118 -3.48 -14.40 5.24
N SER A 119 -4.21 -13.60 5.98
CA SER A 119 -4.99 -12.48 5.47
C SER A 119 -4.73 -11.18 6.23
N ARG A 120 -5.11 -10.03 5.64
CA ARG A 120 -5.04 -8.74 6.34
C ARG A 120 -5.87 -8.70 7.61
N HIS A 121 -7.04 -9.33 7.58
CA HIS A 121 -7.91 -9.40 8.75
C HIS A 121 -7.26 -10.19 9.88
N GLU A 122 -6.64 -11.32 9.57
CA GLU A 122 -5.89 -12.12 10.52
C GLU A 122 -4.68 -11.37 11.07
N ALA A 123 -3.99 -10.59 10.24
CA ALA A 123 -2.88 -9.75 10.69
C ALA A 123 -3.27 -8.82 11.86
N ALA A 124 -4.46 -8.24 11.82
CA ALA A 124 -4.96 -7.38 12.89
C ALA A 124 -5.13 -8.11 14.23
N THR A 125 -5.40 -9.41 14.20
CA THR A 125 -5.54 -10.25 15.41
C THR A 125 -4.18 -10.72 15.95
N LEU A 126 -3.20 -10.89 15.05
CA LEU A 126 -1.85 -11.36 15.39
C LEU A 126 -0.93 -10.25 15.92
N ILE A 127 -1.30 -8.98 15.70
CA ILE A 127 -0.56 -7.85 16.27
C ILE A 127 -0.65 -7.88 17.80
N PRO A 128 0.48 -7.75 18.52
CA PRO A 128 0.51 -7.82 19.95
C PRO A 128 -0.48 -6.89 20.63
N LYS A 129 -1.19 -7.39 21.65
CA LYS A 129 -2.17 -6.61 22.44
C LYS A 129 -1.53 -5.41 23.15
N THR A 130 -0.22 -5.41 23.27
CA THR A 130 0.58 -4.33 23.87
C THR A 130 0.63 -3.07 23.03
N ASN A 131 0.18 -3.11 21.76
CA ASN A 131 0.12 -1.93 20.91
C ASN A 131 -1.30 -1.70 20.38
N PRO A 132 -2.17 -1.03 21.16
CA PRO A 132 -3.56 -0.75 20.77
C PRO A 132 -3.66 0.11 19.51
N PHE A 133 -2.74 1.06 19.33
CA PHE A 133 -2.68 1.94 18.15
C PHE A 133 -2.47 1.15 16.85
N LEU A 134 -1.47 0.27 16.80
CA LEU A 134 -1.24 -0.59 15.64
C LEU A 134 -2.45 -1.46 15.33
N ARG A 135 -3.09 -2.00 16.35
CA ARG A 135 -4.29 -2.83 16.17
C ARG A 135 -5.44 -2.04 15.55
N GLN A 136 -5.72 -0.86 16.09
CA GLN A 136 -6.76 0.01 15.55
C GLN A 136 -6.47 0.43 14.11
N LEU A 137 -5.21 0.77 13.81
CA LEU A 137 -4.74 1.08 12.47
C LEU A 137 -5.05 -0.04 11.48
N PHE A 138 -4.69 -1.29 11.83
CA PHE A 138 -4.95 -2.46 10.97
C PHE A 138 -6.43 -2.80 10.83
N GLN A 139 -7.23 -2.60 11.86
CA GLN A 139 -8.69 -2.78 11.79
C GLN A 139 -9.36 -1.77 10.86
N THR A 140 -8.80 -0.57 10.77
CA THR A 140 -9.34 0.50 9.91
C THR A 140 -8.95 0.31 8.44
N VAL A 141 -7.79 -0.34 8.17
CA VAL A 141 -7.25 -0.55 6.82
C VAL A 141 -7.63 -1.93 6.24
N ALA A 142 -8.10 -2.85 7.07
CA ALA A 142 -8.56 -4.19 6.66
C ALA A 142 -9.98 -4.17 6.14
#